data_e56804a95c0e25bff81e50a0678ff375
#
_entry.id   e56804a95c0e25bff81e50a0678ff375
#
_cell.length_a   1.000
_cell.length_b   1.000
_cell.length_c   1.000
_cell.angle_alpha   90.00
_cell.angle_beta   90.00
_cell.angle_gamma   90.00
#
_symmetry.space_group_name_H-M   'P 1'
#
loop_
_entity.id
_entity.type
_entity.pdbx_description
1 polymer ?
#
loop_
_entity_poly.entity_id
_entity_poly.type
_entity_poly.pdbx_seq_one_letter_code
_entity_poly.pdbx_strand_id
1 'polypeptide(L)'
;MIGPRAIVILVLALLGAAPLSAQSQTDIPLERGVVSSPILTIDSDRVFQESEFGLRVAQEIEIEGNKLAAENDQIATDLEAEEKALTAQRADMAPEDFRVLADAFDKKVQQIRQEQAAKGRALNALLDEERDVFLSAAAPVLERLMRDAGAAVILDRRTVFVSASAVEITDDAIALLNETIGSGTATPKP
;
A
#
# COMPACT_ATOMS: atom_id res chain seq x y z
N MET A 1 23.33 103.10 20.29
CA MET A 1 22.87 102.60 21.61
C MET A 1 22.36 101.18 21.41
N ILE A 2 23.09 100.36 21.78
CA ILE A 2 23.16 99.00 22.38
C ILE A 2 21.84 98.34 22.50
N GLY A 3 21.65 97.20 21.78
CA GLY A 3 20.55 96.22 21.96
C GLY A 3 21.12 94.81 22.00
N PRO A 4 20.61 93.92 22.84
CA PRO A 4 21.32 92.68 23.24
C PRO A 4 21.16 91.55 22.31
N ARG A 5 22.19 90.72 22.30
CA ARG A 5 22.37 89.49 21.61
C ARG A 5 21.42 88.40 22.15
N ALA A 6 20.60 87.79 21.29
CA ALA A 6 19.88 86.54 21.57
C ALA A 6 20.76 85.35 21.15
N ILE A 7 21.15 84.57 22.10
CA ILE A 7 21.88 83.29 21.93
C ILE A 7 20.83 82.22 21.60
N VAL A 8 20.86 81.66 20.37
CA VAL A 8 20.10 80.50 19.97
C VAL A 8 20.91 79.24 20.31
N ILE A 9 20.44 78.49 21.30
CA ILE A 9 21.05 77.20 21.66
C ILE A 9 20.46 76.14 20.72
N LEU A 10 21.28 75.63 19.80
CA LEU A 10 20.90 74.52 18.92
C LEU A 10 21.12 73.19 19.70
N VAL A 11 20.03 72.57 20.13
CA VAL A 11 20.07 71.23 20.72
C VAL A 11 20.09 70.20 19.59
N LEU A 12 21.25 69.60 19.37
CA LEU A 12 21.44 68.52 18.41
C LEU A 12 20.99 67.21 19.05
N ALA A 13 19.82 66.71 18.67
CA ALA A 13 19.32 65.38 19.08
C ALA A 13 20.06 64.30 18.28
N LEU A 14 20.99 63.60 18.92
CA LEU A 14 21.60 62.36 18.40
C LEU A 14 20.53 61.23 18.45
N LEU A 15 19.92 60.92 17.31
CA LEU A 15 19.17 59.64 17.14
C LEU A 15 20.23 58.50 17.07
N GLY A 16 20.34 57.76 18.16
CA GLY A 16 21.08 56.50 18.20
C GLY A 16 20.40 55.45 17.35
N ALA A 17 21.00 55.10 16.20
CA ALA A 17 20.61 53.92 15.42
C ALA A 17 21.06 52.69 16.18
N ALA A 18 20.15 51.96 16.80
CA ALA A 18 20.43 50.64 17.34
C ALA A 18 20.63 49.65 16.17
N PRO A 19 21.73 48.87 16.14
CA PRO A 19 21.87 47.83 15.14
C PRO A 19 20.77 46.76 15.38
N LEU A 20 19.92 46.49 14.37
CA LEU A 20 19.11 45.29 14.31
C LEU A 20 20.10 44.12 14.27
N SER A 21 20.25 43.43 15.40
CA SER A 21 20.90 42.13 15.42
C SER A 21 19.99 41.17 14.63
N ALA A 22 20.37 40.87 13.39
CA ALA A 22 19.84 39.75 12.65
C ALA A 22 20.08 38.49 13.49
N GLN A 23 19.04 37.94 14.06
CA GLN A 23 19.07 36.59 14.65
C GLN A 23 19.39 35.64 13.52
N SER A 24 20.66 35.24 13.43
CA SER A 24 21.04 34.07 12.65
C SER A 24 20.22 32.92 13.21
N GLN A 25 19.21 32.44 12.44
CA GLN A 25 18.61 31.15 12.67
C GLN A 25 19.76 30.15 12.57
N THR A 26 20.19 29.71 13.72
CA THR A 26 21.08 28.57 13.82
C THR A 26 20.26 27.40 13.32
N ASP A 27 20.47 26.97 12.06
CA ASP A 27 20.06 25.67 11.60
C ASP A 27 20.71 24.66 12.55
N ILE A 28 19.95 24.23 13.56
CA ILE A 28 20.35 23.12 14.40
C ILE A 28 20.31 21.93 13.47
N PRO A 29 21.45 21.32 13.12
CA PRO A 29 21.46 20.06 12.42
C PRO A 29 20.66 19.11 13.33
N LEU A 30 19.52 18.61 12.83
CA LEU A 30 18.86 17.49 13.47
C LEU A 30 19.82 16.30 13.33
N GLU A 31 20.77 16.19 14.27
CA GLU A 31 21.44 14.93 14.46
C GLU A 31 20.33 13.90 14.69
N ARG A 32 20.22 12.94 13.75
CA ARG A 32 19.45 11.73 13.96
C ARG A 32 20.13 10.95 15.09
N GLY A 33 19.98 11.48 16.30
CA GLY A 33 20.31 10.73 17.49
C GLY A 33 19.41 9.51 17.50
N VAL A 34 19.94 8.39 17.89
CA VAL A 34 19.16 7.18 18.20
C VAL A 34 18.13 7.59 19.24
N VAL A 35 16.90 7.87 18.80
CA VAL A 35 15.81 8.22 19.71
C VAL A 35 15.37 6.92 20.35
N SER A 36 15.81 6.67 21.59
CA SER A 36 15.26 5.61 22.40
C SER A 36 13.82 5.97 22.77
N SER A 37 12.88 5.54 21.98
CA SER A 37 11.44 5.72 22.21
C SER A 37 10.84 4.40 22.64
N PRO A 38 9.99 4.37 23.67
CA PRO A 38 9.25 3.17 24.03
C PRO A 38 8.17 2.80 23.00
N ILE A 39 7.90 3.69 22.05
CA ILE A 39 6.90 3.52 21.00
C ILE A 39 7.57 3.69 19.64
N LEU A 40 7.38 2.72 18.77
CA LEU A 40 7.78 2.75 17.37
C LEU A 40 6.53 2.78 16.48
N THR A 41 6.68 3.25 15.25
CA THR A 41 5.61 3.24 14.26
C THR A 41 6.06 2.51 13.01
N ILE A 42 5.12 1.81 12.35
CA ILE A 42 5.36 1.04 11.14
C ILE A 42 4.19 1.24 10.17
N ASP A 43 4.46 1.26 8.89
CA ASP A 43 3.44 1.19 7.84
C ASP A 43 3.30 -0.28 7.40
N SER A 44 2.30 -0.96 7.95
CA SER A 44 2.08 -2.39 7.73
C SER A 44 1.82 -2.72 6.27
N ASP A 45 1.17 -1.83 5.51
CA ASP A 45 0.89 -2.05 4.10
C ASP A 45 2.17 -1.97 3.27
N ARG A 46 3.03 -0.97 3.53
CA ARG A 46 4.34 -0.87 2.88
C ARG A 46 5.22 -2.07 3.22
N VAL A 47 5.26 -2.48 4.48
CA VAL A 47 6.05 -3.64 4.91
C VAL A 47 5.68 -4.89 4.13
N PHE A 48 4.39 -5.14 3.92
CA PHE A 48 3.95 -6.26 3.08
C PHE A 48 4.29 -6.02 1.60
N GLN A 49 3.87 -4.89 1.02
CA GLN A 49 3.95 -4.64 -0.42
C GLN A 49 5.38 -4.50 -0.95
N GLU A 50 6.29 -3.95 -0.15
CA GLU A 50 7.66 -3.65 -0.56
C GLU A 50 8.66 -4.74 -0.12
N SER A 51 8.23 -5.74 0.68
CA SER A 51 9.07 -6.90 1.02
C SER A 51 9.19 -7.86 -0.17
N GLU A 52 10.27 -8.64 -0.20
CA GLU A 52 10.45 -9.71 -1.20
C GLU A 52 9.29 -10.72 -1.17
N PHE A 53 8.72 -10.97 0.02
CA PHE A 53 7.54 -11.81 0.18
C PHE A 53 6.34 -11.23 -0.55
N GLY A 54 6.00 -9.97 -0.27
CA GLY A 54 4.85 -9.31 -0.89
C GLY A 54 5.00 -9.13 -2.40
N LEU A 55 6.21 -8.82 -2.87
CA LEU A 55 6.50 -8.74 -4.31
C LEU A 55 6.27 -10.08 -5.01
N ARG A 56 6.69 -11.22 -4.41
CA ARG A 56 6.37 -12.56 -4.93
C ARG A 56 4.87 -12.78 -4.99
N VAL A 57 4.15 -12.50 -3.90
CA VAL A 57 2.69 -12.67 -3.84
C VAL A 57 2.00 -11.83 -4.91
N ALA A 58 2.39 -10.56 -5.06
CA ALA A 58 1.83 -9.68 -6.08
C ALA A 58 2.03 -10.25 -7.50
N GLN A 59 3.22 -10.79 -7.79
CA GLN A 59 3.52 -11.43 -9.07
C GLN A 59 2.68 -12.69 -9.30
N GLU A 60 2.51 -13.54 -8.29
CA GLU A 60 1.69 -14.75 -8.39
C GLU A 60 0.21 -14.40 -8.66
N ILE A 61 -0.34 -13.42 -7.93
CA ILE A 61 -1.71 -12.94 -8.14
C ILE A 61 -1.89 -12.35 -9.54
N GLU A 62 -0.91 -11.58 -10.03
CA GLU A 62 -0.94 -11.03 -11.39
C GLU A 62 -0.95 -12.14 -12.45
N ILE A 63 -0.09 -13.15 -12.30
CA ILE A 63 -0.04 -14.29 -13.23
C ILE A 63 -1.36 -15.04 -13.27
N GLU A 64 -1.92 -15.39 -12.11
CA GLU A 64 -3.18 -16.11 -12.03
C GLU A 64 -4.37 -15.25 -12.49
N GLY A 65 -4.35 -13.95 -12.19
CA GLY A 65 -5.34 -12.99 -12.71
C GLY A 65 -5.33 -12.89 -14.24
N ASN A 66 -4.15 -12.82 -14.84
CA ASN A 66 -4.01 -12.80 -16.29
C ASN A 66 -4.45 -14.09 -16.96
N LYS A 67 -4.19 -15.26 -16.34
CA LYS A 67 -4.71 -16.56 -16.83
C LYS A 67 -6.23 -16.59 -16.79
N LEU A 68 -6.83 -16.14 -15.68
CA LEU A 68 -8.28 -16.10 -15.53
C LEU A 68 -8.92 -15.13 -16.55
N ALA A 69 -8.30 -13.99 -16.81
CA ALA A 69 -8.77 -13.05 -17.82
C ALA A 69 -8.73 -13.66 -19.23
N ALA A 70 -7.62 -14.29 -19.62
CA ALA A 70 -7.49 -14.95 -20.90
C ALA A 70 -8.48 -16.12 -21.08
N GLU A 71 -8.73 -16.88 -20.01
CA GLU A 71 -9.76 -17.94 -20.02
C GLU A 71 -11.17 -17.35 -20.22
N ASN A 72 -11.49 -16.23 -19.56
CA ASN A 72 -12.77 -15.55 -19.73
C ASN A 72 -12.98 -15.04 -21.15
N ASP A 73 -11.95 -14.49 -21.77
CA ASP A 73 -12.00 -14.01 -23.16
C ASP A 73 -12.25 -15.18 -24.15
N GLN A 74 -11.59 -16.33 -23.92
CA GLN A 74 -11.80 -17.52 -24.73
C GLN A 74 -13.24 -18.07 -24.54
N ILE A 75 -13.71 -18.15 -23.31
CA ILE A 75 -15.09 -18.58 -22.98
C ILE A 75 -16.11 -17.67 -23.66
N ALA A 76 -15.90 -16.35 -23.62
CA ALA A 76 -16.81 -15.41 -24.29
C ALA A 76 -16.88 -15.64 -25.78
N THR A 77 -15.72 -15.88 -26.42
CA THR A 77 -15.64 -16.18 -27.86
C THR A 77 -16.36 -17.48 -28.22
N ASP A 78 -16.16 -18.54 -27.42
CA ASP A 78 -16.77 -19.85 -27.64
C ASP A 78 -18.29 -19.79 -27.45
N LEU A 79 -18.77 -19.09 -26.42
CA LEU A 79 -20.22 -18.90 -26.20
C LEU A 79 -20.87 -18.08 -27.29
N GLU A 80 -20.22 -17.03 -27.79
CA GLU A 80 -20.73 -16.24 -28.93
C GLU A 80 -20.84 -17.10 -30.20
N ALA A 81 -19.85 -17.94 -30.47
CA ALA A 81 -19.88 -18.85 -31.62
C ALA A 81 -21.00 -19.88 -31.50
N GLU A 82 -21.21 -20.45 -30.30
CA GLU A 82 -22.26 -21.41 -30.03
C GLU A 82 -23.67 -20.78 -30.14
N GLU A 83 -23.85 -19.56 -29.61
CA GLU A 83 -25.11 -18.82 -29.73
C GLU A 83 -25.47 -18.53 -31.19
N LYS A 84 -24.47 -18.09 -32.00
CA LYS A 84 -24.67 -17.88 -33.45
C LYS A 84 -25.06 -19.17 -34.17
N ALA A 85 -24.42 -20.30 -33.83
CA ALA A 85 -24.75 -21.60 -34.42
C ALA A 85 -26.15 -22.06 -34.07
N LEU A 86 -26.56 -21.91 -32.80
CA LEU A 86 -27.94 -22.21 -32.37
C LEU A 86 -28.96 -21.32 -33.09
N THR A 87 -28.68 -20.04 -33.23
CA THR A 87 -29.54 -19.08 -33.93
C THR A 87 -29.74 -19.47 -35.40
N ALA A 88 -28.65 -19.88 -36.06
CA ALA A 88 -28.71 -20.33 -37.47
C ALA A 88 -29.56 -21.62 -37.63
N GLN A 89 -29.49 -22.54 -36.70
CA GLN A 89 -30.25 -23.81 -36.73
C GLN A 89 -31.77 -23.64 -36.49
N ARG A 90 -32.16 -22.53 -35.88
CA ARG A 90 -33.55 -22.25 -35.48
C ARG A 90 -34.55 -22.38 -36.65
N ALA A 91 -34.13 -21.96 -37.85
CA ALA A 91 -35.02 -21.97 -39.03
C ALA A 91 -35.34 -23.40 -39.56
N ASP A 92 -34.43 -24.34 -39.29
CA ASP A 92 -34.46 -25.70 -39.80
C ASP A 92 -34.96 -26.75 -38.75
N MET A 93 -35.35 -26.28 -37.54
CA MET A 93 -35.72 -27.13 -36.40
C MET A 93 -37.19 -26.98 -36.00
N ALA A 94 -37.77 -28.04 -35.44
CA ALA A 94 -39.05 -27.92 -34.75
C ALA A 94 -38.89 -27.02 -33.49
N PRO A 95 -39.91 -26.19 -33.19
CA PRO A 95 -39.83 -25.26 -32.05
C PRO A 95 -39.50 -25.93 -30.70
N GLU A 96 -39.96 -27.13 -30.49
CA GLU A 96 -39.74 -27.91 -29.25
C GLU A 96 -38.28 -28.38 -29.16
N ASP A 97 -37.67 -28.82 -30.26
CA ASP A 97 -36.27 -29.26 -30.30
C ASP A 97 -35.32 -28.06 -30.08
N PHE A 98 -35.62 -26.93 -30.72
CA PHE A 98 -34.86 -25.68 -30.49
C PHE A 98 -34.91 -25.26 -29.02
N ARG A 99 -36.07 -25.37 -28.37
CA ARG A 99 -36.24 -25.02 -26.97
C ARG A 99 -35.35 -25.86 -26.04
N VAL A 100 -35.22 -27.16 -26.30
CA VAL A 100 -34.33 -28.03 -25.53
C VAL A 100 -32.88 -27.61 -25.63
N LEU A 101 -32.41 -27.22 -26.83
CA LEU A 101 -31.06 -26.75 -27.05
C LEU A 101 -30.79 -25.37 -26.41
N ALA A 102 -31.75 -24.45 -26.51
CA ALA A 102 -31.67 -23.14 -25.86
C ALA A 102 -31.60 -23.28 -24.32
N ASP A 103 -32.45 -24.12 -23.72
CA ASP A 103 -32.44 -24.40 -22.27
C ASP A 103 -31.10 -25.04 -21.84
N ALA A 104 -30.50 -25.88 -22.68
CA ALA A 104 -29.20 -26.49 -22.40
C ALA A 104 -28.06 -25.42 -22.47
N PHE A 105 -28.09 -24.54 -23.44
CA PHE A 105 -27.15 -23.44 -23.59
C PHE A 105 -27.25 -22.48 -22.39
N ASP A 106 -28.45 -22.08 -21.99
CA ASP A 106 -28.64 -21.21 -20.83
C ASP A 106 -28.07 -21.82 -19.54
N LYS A 107 -28.28 -23.13 -19.32
CA LYS A 107 -27.69 -23.85 -18.18
C LYS A 107 -26.18 -23.86 -18.25
N LYS A 108 -25.59 -24.09 -19.41
CA LYS A 108 -24.14 -24.05 -19.63
C LYS A 108 -23.58 -22.65 -19.28
N VAL A 109 -24.20 -21.58 -19.76
CA VAL A 109 -23.78 -20.19 -19.46
C VAL A 109 -23.84 -19.92 -17.96
N GLN A 110 -24.91 -20.35 -17.28
CA GLN A 110 -25.04 -20.18 -15.83
C GLN A 110 -23.95 -20.94 -15.05
N GLN A 111 -23.69 -22.19 -15.45
CA GLN A 111 -22.63 -22.99 -14.83
C GLN A 111 -21.26 -22.34 -14.99
N ILE A 112 -20.90 -21.93 -16.21
CA ILE A 112 -19.63 -21.24 -16.49
C ILE A 112 -19.50 -19.98 -15.64
N ARG A 113 -20.55 -19.14 -15.56
CA ARG A 113 -20.52 -17.93 -14.72
C ARG A 113 -20.26 -18.25 -13.25
N GLN A 114 -20.84 -19.31 -12.72
CA GLN A 114 -20.61 -19.75 -11.34
C GLN A 114 -19.18 -20.23 -11.13
N GLU A 115 -18.63 -21.00 -12.08
CA GLU A 115 -17.25 -21.50 -12.03
C GLU A 115 -16.24 -20.34 -12.09
N GLN A 116 -16.43 -19.39 -13.02
CA GLN A 116 -15.52 -18.24 -13.13
C GLN A 116 -15.61 -17.31 -11.91
N ALA A 117 -16.80 -17.09 -11.37
CA ALA A 117 -16.97 -16.36 -10.12
C ALA A 117 -16.29 -17.07 -8.93
N ALA A 118 -16.31 -18.40 -8.88
CA ALA A 118 -15.61 -19.18 -7.86
C ALA A 118 -14.09 -19.04 -7.99
N LYS A 119 -13.55 -19.09 -9.21
CA LYS A 119 -12.10 -18.84 -9.46
C LYS A 119 -11.67 -17.44 -9.02
N GLY A 120 -12.47 -16.41 -9.32
CA GLY A 120 -12.18 -15.05 -8.87
C GLY A 120 -12.18 -14.92 -7.34
N ARG A 121 -13.12 -15.59 -6.66
CA ARG A 121 -13.10 -15.64 -5.18
C ARG A 121 -11.89 -16.39 -4.62
N ALA A 122 -11.49 -17.49 -5.26
CA ALA A 122 -10.33 -18.26 -4.85
C ALA A 122 -9.03 -17.43 -4.97
N LEU A 123 -8.91 -16.59 -6.01
CA LEU A 123 -7.77 -15.71 -6.18
C LEU A 123 -7.69 -14.65 -5.05
N ASN A 124 -8.83 -14.06 -4.65
CA ASN A 124 -8.86 -13.14 -3.53
C ASN A 124 -8.53 -13.85 -2.20
N ALA A 125 -9.05 -15.05 -1.99
CA ALA A 125 -8.77 -15.85 -0.79
C ALA A 125 -7.28 -16.23 -0.70
N LEU A 126 -6.62 -16.48 -1.83
CA LEU A 126 -5.17 -16.71 -1.88
C LEU A 126 -4.38 -15.50 -1.38
N LEU A 127 -4.77 -14.29 -1.78
CA LEU A 127 -4.12 -13.07 -1.29
C LEU A 127 -4.26 -12.91 0.23
N ASP A 128 -5.46 -13.17 0.75
CA ASP A 128 -5.73 -13.10 2.20
C ASP A 128 -4.92 -14.16 2.96
N GLU A 129 -4.85 -15.40 2.46
CA GLU A 129 -4.05 -16.49 3.04
C GLU A 129 -2.55 -16.14 3.07
N GLU A 130 -2.01 -15.63 1.96
CA GLU A 130 -0.60 -15.24 1.88
C GLU A 130 -0.29 -14.06 2.83
N ARG A 131 -1.23 -13.14 3.02
CA ARG A 131 -1.09 -12.05 3.99
C ARG A 131 -1.04 -12.57 5.43
N ASP A 132 -1.86 -13.56 5.78
CA ASP A 132 -1.85 -14.20 7.11
C ASP A 132 -0.54 -14.98 7.34
N VAL A 133 -0.05 -15.69 6.33
CA VAL A 133 1.26 -16.37 6.37
C VAL A 133 2.38 -15.37 6.59
N PHE A 134 2.37 -14.25 5.85
CA PHE A 134 3.34 -13.18 6.03
C PHE A 134 3.33 -12.62 7.45
N LEU A 135 2.16 -12.25 7.98
CA LEU A 135 2.03 -11.69 9.33
C LEU A 135 2.56 -12.65 10.40
N SER A 136 2.27 -13.94 10.24
CA SER A 136 2.76 -14.98 11.14
C SER A 136 4.29 -15.11 11.11
N ALA A 137 4.90 -15.01 9.93
CA ALA A 137 6.34 -15.06 9.75
C ALA A 137 7.03 -13.74 10.16
N ALA A 138 6.38 -12.60 9.97
CA ALA A 138 6.90 -11.28 10.31
C ALA A 138 6.91 -11.02 11.83
N ALA A 139 5.95 -11.55 12.57
CA ALA A 139 5.79 -11.28 14.00
C ALA A 139 7.08 -11.48 14.81
N PRO A 140 7.80 -12.62 14.75
CA PRO A 140 9.03 -12.82 15.53
C PRO A 140 10.17 -11.87 15.08
N VAL A 141 10.19 -11.46 13.81
CA VAL A 141 11.17 -10.51 13.27
C VAL A 141 10.92 -9.11 13.84
N LEU A 142 9.67 -8.68 13.82
CA LEU A 142 9.25 -7.38 14.38
C LEU A 142 9.44 -7.33 15.90
N GLU A 143 9.17 -8.43 16.61
CA GLU A 143 9.46 -8.52 18.04
C GLU A 143 10.96 -8.38 18.35
N ARG A 144 11.82 -8.98 17.52
CA ARG A 144 13.26 -8.79 17.65
C ARG A 144 13.66 -7.34 17.42
N LEU A 145 13.18 -6.73 16.32
CA LEU A 145 13.45 -5.32 16.01
C LEU A 145 12.99 -4.39 17.15
N MET A 146 11.82 -4.63 17.69
CA MET A 146 11.28 -3.90 18.84
C MET A 146 12.19 -4.02 20.08
N ARG A 147 12.65 -5.22 20.42
CA ARG A 147 13.55 -5.44 21.57
C ARG A 147 14.92 -4.78 21.36
N ASP A 148 15.48 -4.91 20.16
CA ASP A 148 16.79 -4.34 19.83
C ASP A 148 16.77 -2.81 19.87
N ALA A 149 15.64 -2.19 19.52
CA ALA A 149 15.41 -0.75 19.64
C ALA A 149 15.06 -0.30 21.09
N GLY A 150 14.90 -1.21 22.05
CA GLY A 150 14.48 -0.89 23.42
C GLY A 150 13.04 -0.37 23.52
N ALA A 151 12.20 -0.65 22.54
CA ALA A 151 10.80 -0.24 22.52
C ALA A 151 9.90 -1.26 23.21
N ALA A 152 8.74 -0.79 23.66
CA ALA A 152 7.72 -1.60 24.31
C ALA A 152 6.56 -1.96 23.37
N VAL A 153 6.36 -1.18 22.29
CA VAL A 153 5.24 -1.36 21.36
C VAL A 153 5.60 -0.83 19.96
N ILE A 154 5.06 -1.49 18.93
CA ILE A 154 5.02 -1.01 17.56
C ILE A 154 3.56 -0.73 17.22
N LEU A 155 3.26 0.47 16.74
CA LEU A 155 1.93 0.90 16.31
C LEU A 155 1.86 1.05 14.79
N ASP A 156 0.73 0.69 14.19
CA ASP A 156 0.50 1.01 12.78
C ASP A 156 0.39 2.52 12.59
N ARG A 157 1.15 3.07 11.66
CA ARG A 157 1.21 4.50 11.36
C ARG A 157 -0.15 5.11 11.03
N ARG A 158 -1.07 4.34 10.45
CA ARG A 158 -2.43 4.81 10.12
C ARG A 158 -3.29 5.07 11.35
N THR A 159 -2.93 4.49 12.49
CA THR A 159 -3.63 4.72 13.77
C THR A 159 -3.05 5.89 14.55
N VAL A 160 -1.92 6.46 14.10
CA VAL A 160 -1.21 7.53 14.79
C VAL A 160 -1.45 8.85 14.05
N PHE A 161 -1.98 9.86 14.74
CA PHE A 161 -2.26 11.16 14.14
C PHE A 161 -0.99 11.91 13.70
N VAL A 162 0.06 11.86 14.52
CA VAL A 162 1.36 12.48 14.23
C VAL A 162 2.46 11.69 14.94
N SER A 163 3.53 11.36 14.23
CA SER A 163 4.75 10.76 14.79
C SER A 163 5.99 11.43 14.22
N ALA A 164 7.08 11.45 15.00
CA ALA A 164 8.37 11.87 14.49
C ALA A 164 8.95 10.78 13.57
N SER A 165 9.65 11.20 12.49
CA SER A 165 10.32 10.24 11.60
C SER A 165 11.37 9.36 12.28
N ALA A 166 11.89 9.81 13.42
CA ALA A 166 12.88 9.07 14.20
C ALA A 166 12.33 7.80 14.91
N VAL A 167 11.02 7.65 15.01
CA VAL A 167 10.37 6.45 15.59
C VAL A 167 9.75 5.54 14.52
N GLU A 168 9.86 5.91 13.26
CA GLU A 168 9.35 5.17 12.11
C GLU A 168 10.40 4.13 11.68
N ILE A 169 10.00 2.85 11.60
CA ILE A 169 10.90 1.72 11.39
C ILE A 169 10.52 0.87 10.16
N THR A 170 9.67 1.36 9.27
CA THR A 170 9.18 0.59 8.11
C THR A 170 10.32 0.07 7.24
N ASP A 171 11.29 0.94 6.90
CA ASP A 171 12.40 0.56 6.03
C ASP A 171 13.34 -0.45 6.71
N ASP A 172 13.61 -0.29 8.00
CA ASP A 172 14.39 -1.24 8.79
C ASP A 172 13.67 -2.59 8.91
N ALA A 173 12.36 -2.57 9.10
CA ALA A 173 11.54 -3.77 9.13
C ALA A 173 11.56 -4.53 7.79
N ILE A 174 11.40 -3.82 6.66
CA ILE A 174 11.49 -4.41 5.31
C ILE A 174 12.86 -5.06 5.10
N ALA A 175 13.95 -4.34 5.43
CA ALA A 175 15.29 -4.87 5.27
C ALA A 175 15.52 -6.15 6.09
N LEU A 176 15.12 -6.14 7.37
CA LEU A 176 15.26 -7.29 8.26
C LEU A 176 14.38 -8.49 7.87
N LEU A 177 13.16 -8.22 7.38
CA LEU A 177 12.26 -9.25 6.86
C LEU A 177 12.83 -9.90 5.61
N ASN A 178 13.34 -9.11 4.65
CA ASN A 178 13.97 -9.64 3.45
C ASN A 178 15.19 -10.53 3.78
N GLU A 179 16.00 -10.14 4.76
CA GLU A 179 17.12 -10.95 5.24
C GLU A 179 16.68 -12.26 5.92
N THR A 180 15.56 -12.21 6.67
CA THR A 180 15.16 -13.31 7.56
C THR A 180 14.22 -14.31 6.89
N ILE A 181 13.20 -13.83 6.16
CA ILE A 181 12.17 -14.67 5.54
C ILE A 181 12.21 -14.62 4.01
N GLY A 182 12.88 -13.60 3.42
CA GLY A 182 13.00 -13.43 1.97
C GLY A 182 11.64 -13.47 1.28
N SER A 183 11.56 -14.19 0.17
CA SER A 183 10.32 -14.39 -0.59
C SER A 183 9.31 -15.35 0.08
N GLY A 184 9.65 -15.96 1.22
CA GLY A 184 8.79 -16.91 1.92
C GLY A 184 8.68 -18.30 1.28
N THR A 185 9.39 -18.58 0.20
CA THR A 185 9.33 -19.87 -0.49
C THR A 185 9.96 -21.01 0.33
N ALA A 186 10.78 -20.65 1.33
CA ALA A 186 11.40 -21.61 2.24
C ALA A 186 10.54 -21.93 3.49
N THR A 187 9.41 -21.24 3.67
CA THR A 187 8.51 -21.48 4.81
C THR A 187 7.55 -22.60 4.45
N PRO A 188 7.54 -23.74 5.19
CA PRO A 188 6.58 -24.81 4.93
C PRO A 188 5.17 -24.25 5.13
N LYS A 189 4.32 -24.44 4.13
CA LYS A 189 2.87 -24.17 4.28
C LYS A 189 2.32 -25.08 5.39
N PRO A 190 1.55 -24.56 6.36
CA PRO A 190 0.99 -25.36 7.45
C PRO A 190 0.04 -26.47 6.98
#